data_093f1f8cb5d29c420651d95e59b29d3e
#
_entry.id   093f1f8cb5d29c420651d95e59b29d3e
#
_cell.length_a   1.000
_cell.length_b   1.000
_cell.length_c   1.000
_cell.angle_alpha   90.00
_cell.angle_beta   90.00
_cell.angle_gamma   90.00
#
_symmetry.space_group_name_H-M   'P 1'
#
loop_
_entity.id
_entity.type
_entity.pdbx_description
1 polymer ?
#
loop_
_entity_poly.entity_id
_entity_poly.type
_entity_poly.pdbx_seq_one_letter_code
_entity_poly.pdbx_strand_id
1 'polypeptide(L)'
;MSDFKTLIAKVKSTITEVTVEESKGKLGESLFLDVREPSETADGHVKGALLIPRGLLELRVEDRIADKARPIVAYCAGGNRSAFAAASLRDLGYTNVTSMIGGFAAWKQAGLDFDVPVTLSAEQSVRYSRHLLMPEVGEAGQIKLMQSKVLLLGAGGLGSPSAYYLAAAGVGTLGIIDSDVVDRSNLQRQIIHNESRIGMPKVESAAKTIAELNPDVKVKAYNTRLTAENVLEIFSDYDVIVDGGDNFPTRYLVNDACVHLGKPNVTGSVFRFEGQITVIQPGVGPCYRCLYPEPPPPEFAPSCQEAGVLGVLPGTMGLLQATEVIKLLLGLGSPLVGRLMLYDALEQKFRELKIRRDPGCKMCGDHATFKGFTEYEQFCRLEPVT
;
A
#
# COMPACT_ATOMS: atom_id res chain seq x y z
N MET A 1 -32.37 11.27 45.53
CA MET A 1 -31.44 11.20 44.36
C MET A 1 -31.47 9.77 43.85
N SER A 2 -31.32 9.53 42.58
CA SER A 2 -31.23 8.12 42.08
C SER A 2 -29.94 7.49 42.64
N ASP A 3 -29.97 6.18 42.94
CA ASP A 3 -28.82 5.45 43.45
C ASP A 3 -27.58 5.58 42.55
N PHE A 4 -27.81 5.70 41.22
CA PHE A 4 -26.75 5.94 40.23
C PHE A 4 -26.03 7.29 40.46
N LYS A 5 -26.78 8.39 40.72
CA LYS A 5 -26.17 9.72 40.94
C LYS A 5 -25.28 9.72 42.18
N THR A 6 -25.66 9.02 43.20
CA THR A 6 -24.87 8.87 44.44
C THR A 6 -23.61 8.02 44.18
N LEU A 7 -23.76 6.92 43.46
CA LEU A 7 -22.66 6.04 43.12
C LEU A 7 -21.60 6.73 42.25
N ILE A 8 -22.02 7.40 41.16
CA ILE A 8 -21.07 8.10 40.28
C ILE A 8 -20.35 9.25 40.99
N ALA A 9 -21.03 10.00 41.85
CA ALA A 9 -20.41 11.04 42.64
C ALA A 9 -19.33 10.50 43.57
N LYS A 10 -19.58 9.34 44.19
CA LYS A 10 -18.60 8.62 45.03
C LYS A 10 -17.39 8.18 44.18
N VAL A 11 -17.59 7.61 43.02
CA VAL A 11 -16.49 7.21 42.14
C VAL A 11 -15.65 8.42 41.73
N LYS A 12 -16.29 9.50 41.28
CA LYS A 12 -15.60 10.72 40.85
C LYS A 12 -14.79 11.39 41.98
N SER A 13 -15.20 11.27 43.23
CA SER A 13 -14.41 11.77 44.37
C SER A 13 -13.13 10.99 44.65
N THR A 14 -12.95 9.80 44.01
CA THR A 14 -11.77 8.93 44.21
C THR A 14 -10.79 8.95 43.06
N ILE A 15 -11.10 9.63 41.96
CA ILE A 15 -10.27 9.70 40.77
C ILE A 15 -9.88 11.15 40.44
N THR A 16 -8.93 11.32 39.53
CA THR A 16 -8.60 12.62 38.96
C THR A 16 -9.39 12.82 37.66
N GLU A 17 -10.20 13.88 37.60
CA GLU A 17 -10.87 14.31 36.37
C GLU A 17 -10.09 15.46 35.73
N VAL A 18 -10.08 15.52 34.41
CA VAL A 18 -9.43 16.57 33.59
C VAL A 18 -10.40 17.13 32.55
N THR A 19 -10.28 18.40 32.24
CA THR A 19 -11.06 19.05 31.18
C THR A 19 -10.59 18.62 29.78
N VAL A 20 -11.36 18.99 28.75
CA VAL A 20 -10.95 18.75 27.35
C VAL A 20 -9.68 19.51 27.01
N GLU A 21 -9.56 20.78 27.44
CA GLU A 21 -8.37 21.61 27.24
C GLU A 21 -7.13 21.00 27.88
N GLU A 22 -7.22 20.56 29.13
CA GLU A 22 -6.13 19.88 29.83
C GLU A 22 -5.78 18.55 29.13
N SER A 23 -6.78 17.83 28.65
CA SER A 23 -6.59 16.58 27.88
C SER A 23 -5.88 16.84 26.55
N LYS A 24 -6.25 17.90 25.81
CA LYS A 24 -5.58 18.33 24.58
C LYS A 24 -4.10 18.58 24.83
N GLY A 25 -3.74 19.24 25.92
CA GLY A 25 -2.35 19.49 26.28
C GLY A 25 -1.53 18.21 26.54
N LYS A 26 -2.18 17.08 26.76
CA LYS A 26 -1.54 15.77 27.00
C LYS A 26 -1.42 14.91 25.73
N LEU A 27 -1.84 15.39 24.57
CA LEU A 27 -1.66 14.68 23.31
C LEU A 27 -0.15 14.45 23.03
N GLY A 28 0.21 13.22 22.68
CA GLY A 28 1.60 12.82 22.46
C GLY A 28 2.36 12.40 23.74
N GLU A 29 1.94 12.85 24.91
CA GLU A 29 2.56 12.49 26.21
C GLU A 29 1.77 11.38 26.93
N SER A 30 0.45 11.38 26.82
CA SER A 30 -0.45 10.42 27.45
C SER A 30 -1.10 9.51 26.43
N LEU A 31 -1.38 8.28 26.85
CA LEU A 31 -2.22 7.35 26.10
C LEU A 31 -3.69 7.72 26.31
N PHE A 32 -4.40 8.04 25.23
CA PHE A 32 -5.85 8.17 25.28
C PHE A 32 -6.50 6.80 25.20
N LEU A 33 -7.40 6.52 26.16
CA LEU A 33 -8.11 5.23 26.25
C LEU A 33 -9.61 5.47 26.09
N ASP A 34 -10.13 5.02 24.95
CA ASP A 34 -11.57 5.08 24.67
C ASP A 34 -12.26 3.83 25.21
N VAL A 35 -13.18 4.02 26.15
CA VAL A 35 -13.94 2.92 26.76
C VAL A 35 -15.38 2.83 26.25
N ARG A 36 -15.65 3.41 25.07
CA ARG A 36 -16.96 3.31 24.38
C ARG A 36 -17.09 1.96 23.69
N GLU A 37 -18.32 1.65 23.30
CA GLU A 37 -18.61 0.46 22.49
C GLU A 37 -18.15 0.64 21.02
N PRO A 38 -17.86 -0.45 20.29
CA PRO A 38 -17.40 -0.38 18.89
C PRO A 38 -18.34 0.44 17.98
N SER A 39 -19.64 0.35 18.16
CA SER A 39 -20.62 1.13 17.41
C SER A 39 -20.51 2.64 17.64
N GLU A 40 -20.04 3.07 18.83
CA GLU A 40 -19.83 4.49 19.13
C GLU A 40 -18.47 4.99 18.63
N THR A 41 -17.45 4.13 18.61
CA THR A 41 -16.11 4.50 18.13
C THR A 41 -16.03 4.50 16.60
N ALA A 42 -16.96 3.84 15.91
CA ALA A 42 -17.11 3.90 14.46
C ALA A 42 -17.37 5.34 13.95
N ASP A 43 -18.04 6.18 14.77
CA ASP A 43 -18.29 7.59 14.45
C ASP A 43 -17.10 8.51 14.76
N GLY A 44 -15.96 7.95 15.13
CA GLY A 44 -14.71 8.65 15.43
C GLY A 44 -14.23 8.47 16.87
N HIS A 45 -12.93 8.67 17.07
CA HIS A 45 -12.24 8.62 18.37
C HIS A 45 -11.07 9.61 18.40
N VAL A 46 -10.59 9.97 19.58
CA VAL A 46 -9.40 10.85 19.72
C VAL A 46 -8.24 10.21 18.98
N LYS A 47 -7.51 11.01 18.23
CA LYS A 47 -6.41 10.55 17.36
C LYS A 47 -5.39 9.71 18.13
N GLY A 48 -5.11 8.50 17.63
CA GLY A 48 -4.19 7.57 18.26
C GLY A 48 -4.68 6.92 19.57
N ALA A 49 -5.97 7.01 19.89
CA ALA A 49 -6.54 6.39 21.09
C ALA A 49 -6.52 4.87 21.01
N LEU A 50 -6.24 4.22 22.13
CA LEU A 50 -6.46 2.78 22.33
C LEU A 50 -7.94 2.54 22.63
N LEU A 51 -8.57 1.63 21.90
CA LEU A 51 -9.99 1.31 22.03
C LEU A 51 -10.14 0.01 22.83
N ILE A 52 -10.72 0.09 24.02
CA ILE A 52 -11.09 -1.08 24.85
C ILE A 52 -12.46 -0.81 25.45
N PRO A 53 -13.53 -1.47 24.97
CA PRO A 53 -14.87 -1.30 25.54
C PRO A 53 -14.89 -1.50 27.05
N ARG A 54 -15.71 -0.70 27.75
CA ARG A 54 -15.74 -0.71 29.24
C ARG A 54 -15.95 -2.11 29.81
N GLY A 55 -16.77 -2.93 29.17
CA GLY A 55 -17.07 -4.30 29.62
C GLY A 55 -15.92 -5.29 29.46
N LEU A 56 -14.87 -4.91 28.70
CA LEU A 56 -13.69 -5.77 28.45
C LEU A 56 -12.40 -5.18 29.05
N LEU A 57 -12.51 -4.05 29.77
CA LEU A 57 -11.35 -3.29 30.19
C LEU A 57 -10.40 -4.12 31.06
N GLU A 58 -10.91 -4.68 32.15
CA GLU A 58 -10.14 -5.44 33.13
C GLU A 58 -9.51 -6.72 32.54
N LEU A 59 -10.17 -7.30 31.50
CA LEU A 59 -9.70 -8.51 30.85
C LEU A 59 -8.57 -8.26 29.83
N ARG A 60 -8.47 -7.02 29.30
CA ARG A 60 -7.61 -6.74 28.13
C ARG A 60 -6.55 -5.68 28.38
N VAL A 61 -6.69 -4.89 29.44
CA VAL A 61 -5.84 -3.71 29.63
C VAL A 61 -4.38 -4.09 29.90
N GLU A 62 -4.12 -5.13 30.66
CA GLU A 62 -2.75 -5.53 31.04
C GLU A 62 -1.97 -6.04 29.81
N ASP A 63 -2.63 -6.76 28.89
CA ASP A 63 -2.03 -7.21 27.61
C ASP A 63 -1.72 -6.05 26.66
N ARG A 64 -2.44 -4.94 26.80
CA ARG A 64 -2.34 -3.78 25.88
C ARG A 64 -1.51 -2.64 26.45
N ILE A 65 -1.45 -2.52 27.77
CA ILE A 65 -0.73 -1.48 28.50
C ILE A 65 0.05 -2.14 29.65
N ALA A 66 1.21 -2.69 29.34
CA ALA A 66 2.04 -3.39 30.33
C ALA A 66 2.66 -2.44 31.36
N ASP A 67 2.97 -1.19 30.96
CA ASP A 67 3.53 -0.19 31.88
C ASP A 67 2.43 0.49 32.68
N LYS A 68 2.33 0.12 33.96
CA LYS A 68 1.33 0.67 34.90
C LYS A 68 1.61 2.12 35.32
N ALA A 69 2.80 2.66 35.05
CA ALA A 69 3.15 4.05 35.31
C ALA A 69 2.84 4.98 34.11
N ARG A 70 2.52 4.41 32.94
CA ARG A 70 2.21 5.18 31.74
C ARG A 70 1.04 6.14 31.99
N PRO A 71 1.15 7.43 31.62
CA PRO A 71 0.05 8.38 31.72
C PRO A 71 -1.12 7.96 30.81
N ILE A 72 -2.34 7.89 31.39
CA ILE A 72 -3.56 7.49 30.68
C ILE A 72 -4.64 8.56 30.87
N VAL A 73 -5.26 8.99 29.77
CA VAL A 73 -6.48 9.78 29.74
C VAL A 73 -7.62 8.88 29.28
N ALA A 74 -8.42 8.37 30.21
CA ALA A 74 -9.60 7.57 29.90
C ALA A 74 -10.77 8.48 29.51
N TYR A 75 -11.51 8.13 28.46
CA TYR A 75 -12.71 8.84 28.08
C TYR A 75 -13.80 7.91 27.56
N CYS A 76 -15.04 8.38 27.59
CA CYS A 76 -16.20 7.71 27.00
C CYS A 76 -17.07 8.75 26.25
N ALA A 77 -18.34 8.51 26.01
CA ALA A 77 -19.21 9.49 25.35
C ALA A 77 -19.39 10.78 26.18
N GLY A 78 -19.70 10.66 27.48
CA GLY A 78 -20.04 11.82 28.34
C GLY A 78 -19.33 11.86 29.70
N GLY A 79 -18.29 11.03 29.94
CA GLY A 79 -17.46 11.11 31.15
C GLY A 79 -17.85 10.15 32.29
N ASN A 80 -18.98 9.46 32.25
CA ASN A 80 -19.40 8.58 33.34
C ASN A 80 -18.74 7.19 33.30
N ARG A 81 -18.75 6.51 32.14
CA ARG A 81 -18.10 5.20 31.97
C ARG A 81 -16.58 5.31 32.16
N SER A 82 -15.97 6.40 31.75
CA SER A 82 -14.54 6.64 31.92
C SER A 82 -14.16 6.90 33.37
N ALA A 83 -15.05 7.47 34.16
CA ALA A 83 -14.84 7.60 35.62
C ALA A 83 -14.75 6.21 36.30
N PHE A 84 -15.67 5.30 35.99
CA PHE A 84 -15.58 3.91 36.45
C PHE A 84 -14.34 3.20 35.92
N ALA A 85 -13.99 3.44 34.65
CA ALA A 85 -12.78 2.89 34.04
C ALA A 85 -11.50 3.34 34.77
N ALA A 86 -11.41 4.65 35.07
CA ALA A 86 -10.27 5.19 35.82
C ALA A 86 -10.14 4.60 37.24
N ALA A 87 -11.27 4.38 37.93
CA ALA A 87 -11.28 3.70 39.23
C ALA A 87 -10.79 2.25 39.11
N SER A 88 -11.32 1.46 38.15
CA SER A 88 -10.88 0.09 37.92
C SER A 88 -9.39 0.01 37.55
N LEU A 89 -8.89 0.91 36.69
CA LEU A 89 -7.47 0.95 36.33
C LEU A 89 -6.58 1.20 37.54
N ARG A 90 -6.97 2.13 38.41
CA ARG A 90 -6.25 2.37 39.64
C ARG A 90 -6.24 1.14 40.56
N ASP A 91 -7.37 0.44 40.69
CA ASP A 91 -7.48 -0.78 41.48
C ASP A 91 -6.63 -1.92 40.90
N LEU A 92 -6.37 -1.91 39.59
CA LEU A 92 -5.41 -2.79 38.89
C LEU A 92 -3.94 -2.31 39.00
N GLY A 93 -3.68 -1.19 39.70
CA GLY A 93 -2.34 -0.70 40.00
C GLY A 93 -1.78 0.30 39.00
N TYR A 94 -2.60 0.83 38.05
CA TYR A 94 -2.17 1.95 37.19
C TYR A 94 -2.13 3.24 38.02
N THR A 95 -0.95 3.89 38.07
CA THR A 95 -0.68 5.00 38.99
C THR A 95 -0.97 6.38 38.41
N ASN A 96 -1.07 6.52 37.07
CA ASN A 96 -1.22 7.81 36.40
C ASN A 96 -2.43 7.81 35.45
N VAL A 97 -3.63 7.76 36.01
CA VAL A 97 -4.89 7.69 35.27
C VAL A 97 -5.76 8.89 35.55
N THR A 98 -6.26 9.52 34.51
CA THR A 98 -7.25 10.61 34.58
C THR A 98 -8.48 10.26 33.74
N SER A 99 -9.65 10.84 34.06
CA SER A 99 -10.89 10.71 33.32
C SER A 99 -11.26 12.05 32.68
N MET A 100 -11.52 12.08 31.37
CA MET A 100 -11.88 13.30 30.65
C MET A 100 -13.35 13.66 30.90
N ILE A 101 -13.58 14.84 31.45
CA ILE A 101 -14.92 15.41 31.71
C ILE A 101 -15.63 15.66 30.38
N GLY A 102 -16.89 15.29 30.28
CA GLY A 102 -17.70 15.45 29.08
C GLY A 102 -17.34 14.49 27.94
N GLY A 103 -16.26 13.72 28.06
CA GLY A 103 -15.85 12.67 27.14
C GLY A 103 -15.72 13.13 25.69
N PHE A 104 -15.93 12.21 24.76
CA PHE A 104 -15.80 12.47 23.33
C PHE A 104 -16.83 13.49 22.77
N ALA A 105 -17.99 13.59 23.42
CA ALA A 105 -18.97 14.62 23.05
C ALA A 105 -18.39 16.03 23.24
N ALA A 106 -17.76 16.29 24.40
CA ALA A 106 -17.11 17.56 24.67
C ALA A 106 -15.88 17.80 23.78
N TRP A 107 -15.10 16.72 23.46
CA TRP A 107 -14.00 16.80 22.51
C TRP A 107 -14.44 17.29 21.13
N LYS A 108 -15.52 16.73 20.58
CA LYS A 108 -16.12 17.16 19.31
C LYS A 108 -16.67 18.59 19.38
N GLN A 109 -17.34 18.93 20.49
CA GLN A 109 -17.89 20.27 20.69
C GLN A 109 -16.81 21.36 20.76
N ALA A 110 -15.63 21.01 21.24
CA ALA A 110 -14.46 21.90 21.26
C ALA A 110 -13.78 22.03 19.88
N GLY A 111 -14.30 21.37 18.83
CA GLY A 111 -13.76 21.44 17.47
C GLY A 111 -12.38 20.79 17.32
N LEU A 112 -12.05 19.85 18.20
CA LEU A 112 -10.75 19.16 18.17
C LEU A 112 -10.73 18.02 17.17
N ASP A 113 -9.57 17.79 16.55
CA ASP A 113 -9.37 16.72 15.57
C ASP A 113 -9.57 15.33 16.20
N PHE A 114 -10.15 14.44 15.39
CA PHE A 114 -10.35 13.05 15.75
C PHE A 114 -10.26 12.15 14.51
N ASP A 115 -9.91 10.90 14.71
CA ASP A 115 -9.89 9.88 13.67
C ASP A 115 -11.28 9.26 13.52
N VAL A 116 -11.73 9.09 12.28
CA VAL A 116 -12.90 8.27 11.97
C VAL A 116 -12.37 6.96 11.39
N PRO A 117 -12.61 5.81 12.04
CA PRO A 117 -12.18 4.54 11.49
C PRO A 117 -12.77 4.33 10.10
N VAL A 118 -11.93 3.99 9.15
CA VAL A 118 -12.42 3.51 7.86
C VAL A 118 -12.99 2.13 8.10
N THR A 119 -14.25 1.94 7.77
CA THR A 119 -14.95 0.64 7.83
C THR A 119 -15.41 0.26 6.43
N LEU A 120 -15.57 -1.03 6.20
CA LEU A 120 -16.11 -1.51 4.93
C LEU A 120 -17.63 -1.28 4.89
N SER A 121 -18.14 -0.83 3.75
CA SER A 121 -19.58 -0.84 3.49
C SER A 121 -20.09 -2.29 3.40
N ALA A 122 -21.41 -2.48 3.46
CA ALA A 122 -22.00 -3.79 3.27
C ALA A 122 -21.65 -4.39 1.89
N GLU A 123 -21.64 -3.56 0.85
CA GLU A 123 -21.28 -3.96 -0.52
C GLU A 123 -19.80 -4.35 -0.61
N GLN A 124 -18.91 -3.57 0.01
CA GLN A 124 -17.47 -3.87 0.09
C GLN A 124 -17.22 -5.16 0.88
N SER A 125 -17.94 -5.38 1.98
CA SER A 125 -17.84 -6.60 2.77
C SER A 125 -18.23 -7.84 1.97
N VAL A 126 -19.26 -7.74 1.10
CA VAL A 126 -19.64 -8.80 0.16
C VAL A 126 -18.56 -9.00 -0.91
N ARG A 127 -18.10 -7.90 -1.55
CA ARG A 127 -17.08 -7.94 -2.61
C ARG A 127 -15.80 -8.61 -2.15
N TYR A 128 -15.28 -8.21 -0.98
CA TYR A 128 -14.02 -8.69 -0.44
C TYR A 128 -14.15 -9.85 0.54
N SER A 129 -15.32 -10.48 0.63
CA SER A 129 -15.60 -11.53 1.62
C SER A 129 -14.54 -12.63 1.69
N ARG A 130 -13.91 -13.00 0.57
CA ARG A 130 -12.87 -14.03 0.53
C ARG A 130 -11.55 -13.56 1.17
N HIS A 131 -11.21 -12.28 1.04
CA HIS A 131 -10.08 -11.67 1.75
C HIS A 131 -10.35 -11.57 3.25
N LEU A 132 -11.58 -11.21 3.64
CA LEU A 132 -11.96 -11.05 5.04
C LEU A 132 -11.90 -12.37 5.84
N LEU A 133 -12.06 -13.50 5.18
CA LEU A 133 -11.94 -14.84 5.79
C LEU A 133 -10.49 -15.27 6.05
N MET A 134 -9.50 -14.63 5.42
CA MET A 134 -8.08 -14.94 5.63
C MET A 134 -7.56 -14.15 6.84
N PRO A 135 -7.10 -14.80 7.93
CA PRO A 135 -6.60 -14.09 9.11
C PRO A 135 -5.45 -13.10 8.81
N GLU A 136 -4.64 -13.42 7.79
CA GLU A 136 -3.51 -12.60 7.38
C GLU A 136 -3.92 -11.31 6.67
N VAL A 137 -5.12 -11.25 6.12
CA VAL A 137 -5.69 -10.07 5.46
C VAL A 137 -6.74 -9.43 6.36
N GLY A 138 -7.87 -10.11 6.57
CA GLY A 138 -8.98 -9.63 7.39
C GLY A 138 -9.50 -8.26 6.94
N GLU A 139 -10.31 -7.64 7.78
CA GLU A 139 -10.85 -6.30 7.51
C GLU A 139 -9.75 -5.23 7.50
N ALA A 140 -8.82 -5.30 8.44
CA ALA A 140 -7.72 -4.33 8.54
C ALA A 140 -6.80 -4.35 7.30
N GLY A 141 -6.47 -5.54 6.78
CA GLY A 141 -5.69 -5.69 5.56
C GLY A 141 -6.45 -5.18 4.33
N GLN A 142 -7.75 -5.47 4.24
CA GLN A 142 -8.58 -4.98 3.14
C GLN A 142 -8.68 -3.46 3.14
N ILE A 143 -8.89 -2.83 4.30
CA ILE A 143 -8.88 -1.38 4.44
C ILE A 143 -7.53 -0.81 4.01
N LYS A 144 -6.42 -1.45 4.39
CA LYS A 144 -5.08 -1.03 3.98
C LYS A 144 -4.90 -1.08 2.45
N LEU A 145 -5.39 -2.13 1.78
CA LEU A 145 -5.39 -2.20 0.31
C LEU A 145 -6.20 -1.04 -0.29
N MET A 146 -7.39 -0.76 0.23
CA MET A 146 -8.25 0.32 -0.26
C MET A 146 -7.66 1.71 -0.04
N GLN A 147 -6.76 1.88 0.90
CA GLN A 147 -6.03 3.13 1.14
C GLN A 147 -4.73 3.23 0.33
N SER A 148 -4.26 2.13 -0.24
CA SER A 148 -2.99 2.05 -0.95
C SER A 148 -3.08 2.58 -2.38
N LYS A 149 -1.93 3.04 -2.88
CA LYS A 149 -1.76 3.59 -4.22
C LYS A 149 -0.65 2.85 -4.95
N VAL A 150 -0.95 2.31 -6.11
CA VAL A 150 0.00 1.55 -6.94
C VAL A 150 0.09 2.17 -8.32
N LEU A 151 1.30 2.40 -8.82
CA LEU A 151 1.53 2.84 -10.19
C LEU A 151 1.96 1.66 -11.07
N LEU A 152 1.28 1.50 -12.19
CA LEU A 152 1.63 0.53 -13.22
C LEU A 152 2.26 1.25 -14.42
N LEU A 153 3.44 0.84 -14.79
CA LEU A 153 4.12 1.28 -16.00
C LEU A 153 3.74 0.36 -17.13
N GLY A 154 2.93 0.91 -18.02
CA GLY A 154 2.34 0.22 -19.16
C GLY A 154 1.00 -0.46 -18.84
N ALA A 155 0.05 -0.29 -19.77
CA ALA A 155 -1.20 -1.05 -19.85
C ALA A 155 -1.08 -2.19 -20.89
N GLY A 156 0.15 -2.71 -21.03
CA GLY A 156 0.51 -3.77 -21.97
C GLY A 156 0.26 -5.17 -21.43
N GLY A 157 1.05 -6.15 -21.90
CA GLY A 157 0.88 -7.57 -21.55
C GLY A 157 1.06 -7.88 -20.06
N LEU A 158 2.06 -7.26 -19.39
CA LEU A 158 2.30 -7.41 -17.95
C LEU A 158 1.35 -6.53 -17.12
N GLY A 159 1.15 -5.29 -17.55
CA GLY A 159 0.29 -4.34 -16.85
C GLY A 159 -1.18 -4.74 -16.85
N SER A 160 -1.68 -5.35 -17.93
CA SER A 160 -3.08 -5.78 -18.04
C SER A 160 -3.53 -6.71 -16.90
N PRO A 161 -2.92 -7.88 -16.68
CA PRO A 161 -3.30 -8.77 -15.60
C PRO A 161 -3.00 -8.18 -14.22
N SER A 162 -1.88 -7.45 -14.06
CA SER A 162 -1.56 -6.78 -12.81
C SER A 162 -2.64 -5.77 -12.42
N ALA A 163 -3.06 -4.90 -13.35
CA ALA A 163 -4.11 -3.91 -13.11
C ALA A 163 -5.46 -4.57 -12.78
N TYR A 164 -5.81 -5.63 -13.51
CA TYR A 164 -7.04 -6.37 -13.30
C TYR A 164 -7.13 -6.93 -11.87
N TYR A 165 -6.10 -7.63 -11.44
CA TYR A 165 -6.14 -8.30 -10.14
C TYR A 165 -5.90 -7.36 -8.97
N LEU A 166 -5.12 -6.29 -9.13
CA LEU A 166 -4.99 -5.24 -8.11
C LEU A 166 -6.30 -4.48 -7.94
N ALA A 167 -7.03 -4.22 -9.04
CA ALA A 167 -8.36 -3.63 -8.98
C ALA A 167 -9.37 -4.57 -8.32
N ALA A 168 -9.38 -5.85 -8.70
CA ALA A 168 -10.25 -6.86 -8.09
C ALA A 168 -9.96 -7.04 -6.60
N ALA A 169 -8.69 -6.96 -6.18
CA ALA A 169 -8.27 -7.01 -4.78
C ALA A 169 -8.64 -5.74 -3.99
N GLY A 170 -9.06 -4.67 -4.66
CA GLY A 170 -9.49 -3.44 -4.02
C GLY A 170 -8.35 -2.50 -3.63
N VAL A 171 -7.26 -2.46 -4.40
CA VAL A 171 -6.25 -1.40 -4.25
C VAL A 171 -6.89 -0.06 -4.60
N GLY A 172 -6.91 0.87 -3.63
CA GLY A 172 -7.77 2.06 -3.70
C GLY A 172 -7.45 3.03 -4.84
N THR A 173 -6.19 3.16 -5.24
CA THR A 173 -5.79 3.98 -6.37
C THR A 173 -4.79 3.24 -7.26
N LEU A 174 -5.11 3.13 -8.54
CA LEU A 174 -4.20 2.64 -9.57
C LEU A 174 -3.82 3.79 -10.50
N GLY A 175 -2.54 4.16 -10.51
CA GLY A 175 -1.96 4.97 -11.55
C GLY A 175 -1.59 4.08 -12.74
N ILE A 176 -1.89 4.50 -13.94
CA ILE A 176 -1.49 3.78 -15.15
C ILE A 176 -0.85 4.78 -16.11
N ILE A 177 0.40 4.55 -16.45
CA ILE A 177 1.14 5.39 -17.41
C ILE A 177 1.43 4.59 -18.67
N ASP A 178 0.95 5.09 -19.80
CA ASP A 178 1.14 4.52 -21.14
C ASP A 178 0.83 5.59 -22.18
N SER A 179 1.60 5.70 -23.24
CA SER A 179 1.40 6.69 -24.30
C SER A 179 0.80 6.10 -25.59
N ASP A 180 0.58 4.79 -25.62
CA ASP A 180 0.09 4.09 -26.80
C ASP A 180 -1.44 4.08 -26.91
N VAL A 181 -1.92 3.73 -28.08
CA VAL A 181 -3.31 3.39 -28.35
C VAL A 181 -3.50 1.87 -28.41
N VAL A 182 -4.72 1.43 -28.18
CA VAL A 182 -5.10 0.02 -28.34
C VAL A 182 -5.00 -0.37 -29.81
N ASP A 183 -4.24 -1.41 -30.10
CA ASP A 183 -4.10 -2.01 -31.43
C ASP A 183 -4.59 -3.46 -31.41
N ARG A 184 -5.13 -3.92 -32.54
CA ARG A 184 -5.66 -5.29 -32.68
C ARG A 184 -4.62 -6.36 -32.39
N SER A 185 -3.36 -6.15 -32.78
CA SER A 185 -2.24 -7.05 -32.51
C SER A 185 -1.89 -7.17 -31.03
N ASN A 186 -2.37 -6.24 -30.21
CA ASN A 186 -2.17 -6.26 -28.76
C ASN A 186 -3.13 -7.22 -28.03
N LEU A 187 -4.34 -7.43 -28.57
CA LEU A 187 -5.44 -8.09 -27.87
C LEU A 187 -5.16 -9.56 -27.51
N GLN A 188 -4.22 -10.22 -28.19
CA GLN A 188 -3.81 -11.59 -27.88
C GLN A 188 -3.12 -11.73 -26.50
N ARG A 189 -2.68 -10.60 -25.85
CA ARG A 189 -1.99 -10.60 -24.55
C ARG A 189 -2.36 -9.43 -23.63
N GLN A 190 -2.95 -8.36 -24.14
CA GLN A 190 -3.34 -7.16 -23.37
C GLN A 190 -4.83 -7.21 -23.03
N ILE A 191 -5.19 -8.14 -22.16
CA ILE A 191 -6.57 -8.54 -21.84
C ILE A 191 -7.45 -7.46 -21.18
N ILE A 192 -6.86 -6.36 -20.73
CA ILE A 192 -7.60 -5.22 -20.17
C ILE A 192 -8.30 -4.40 -21.26
N HIS A 193 -7.91 -4.60 -22.53
CA HIS A 193 -8.49 -3.96 -23.69
C HIS A 193 -9.41 -4.93 -24.44
N ASN A 194 -10.21 -4.41 -25.37
CA ASN A 194 -11.09 -5.20 -26.23
C ASN A 194 -11.25 -4.59 -27.63
N GLU A 195 -11.87 -5.34 -28.51
CA GLU A 195 -12.04 -4.99 -29.93
C GLU A 195 -12.76 -3.63 -30.13
N SER A 196 -13.76 -3.30 -29.29
CA SER A 196 -14.52 -2.05 -29.39
C SER A 196 -13.73 -0.80 -29.01
N ARG A 197 -12.50 -0.96 -28.48
CA ARG A 197 -11.65 0.13 -27.99
C ARG A 197 -10.39 0.31 -28.82
N ILE A 198 -10.27 -0.34 -29.99
CA ILE A 198 -9.16 -0.12 -30.92
C ILE A 198 -9.07 1.38 -31.28
N GLY A 199 -7.86 1.94 -31.23
CA GLY A 199 -7.57 3.36 -31.45
C GLY A 199 -7.75 4.26 -30.22
N MET A 200 -8.35 3.76 -29.13
CA MET A 200 -8.45 4.50 -27.88
C MET A 200 -7.10 4.50 -27.14
N PRO A 201 -6.71 5.57 -26.42
CA PRO A 201 -5.56 5.53 -25.53
C PRO A 201 -5.64 4.36 -24.54
N LYS A 202 -4.55 3.60 -24.40
CA LYS A 202 -4.53 2.39 -23.55
C LYS A 202 -4.93 2.70 -22.11
N VAL A 203 -4.48 3.82 -21.57
CA VAL A 203 -4.81 4.24 -20.20
C VAL A 203 -6.30 4.50 -20.00
N GLU A 204 -6.98 5.06 -20.99
CA GLU A 204 -8.42 5.29 -20.95
C GLU A 204 -9.22 3.99 -21.08
N SER A 205 -8.77 3.10 -21.99
CA SER A 205 -9.35 1.78 -22.13
C SER A 205 -9.23 0.97 -20.85
N ALA A 206 -8.06 0.98 -20.21
CA ALA A 206 -7.83 0.32 -18.93
C ALA A 206 -8.73 0.90 -17.80
N ALA A 207 -8.83 2.22 -17.73
CA ALA A 207 -9.68 2.89 -16.74
C ALA A 207 -11.15 2.46 -16.85
N LYS A 208 -11.68 2.34 -18.07
CA LYS A 208 -13.05 1.86 -18.30
C LYS A 208 -13.23 0.43 -17.82
N THR A 209 -12.31 -0.46 -18.15
CA THR A 209 -12.36 -1.86 -17.70
C THR A 209 -12.31 -1.98 -16.18
N ILE A 210 -11.44 -1.21 -15.52
CA ILE A 210 -11.32 -1.22 -14.06
C ILE A 210 -12.60 -0.69 -13.41
N ALA A 211 -13.19 0.38 -13.94
CA ALA A 211 -14.43 0.95 -13.41
C ALA A 211 -15.61 -0.04 -13.52
N GLU A 212 -15.67 -0.82 -14.59
CA GLU A 212 -16.68 -1.89 -14.79
C GLU A 212 -16.47 -3.07 -13.81
N LEU A 213 -15.20 -3.38 -13.47
CA LEU A 213 -14.86 -4.47 -12.56
C LEU A 213 -15.06 -4.06 -11.08
N ASN A 214 -14.54 -2.91 -10.71
CA ASN A 214 -14.56 -2.42 -9.32
C ASN A 214 -14.66 -0.89 -9.28
N PRO A 215 -15.88 -0.34 -9.10
CA PRO A 215 -16.11 1.10 -9.10
C PRO A 215 -15.49 1.85 -7.91
N ASP A 216 -15.07 1.14 -6.86
CA ASP A 216 -14.41 1.73 -5.69
C ASP A 216 -12.95 2.11 -5.98
N VAL A 217 -12.36 1.55 -7.05
CA VAL A 217 -10.96 1.80 -7.41
C VAL A 217 -10.83 3.06 -8.26
N LYS A 218 -10.03 4.00 -7.80
CA LYS A 218 -9.71 5.22 -8.54
C LYS A 218 -8.59 4.97 -9.52
N VAL A 219 -8.81 5.29 -10.80
CA VAL A 219 -7.76 5.21 -11.81
C VAL A 219 -7.26 6.62 -12.14
N LYS A 220 -5.93 6.84 -11.98
CA LYS A 220 -5.22 8.01 -12.52
C LYS A 220 -4.57 7.61 -13.84
N ALA A 221 -5.15 8.04 -14.94
CA ALA A 221 -4.64 7.75 -16.28
C ALA A 221 -3.63 8.82 -16.71
N TYR A 222 -2.39 8.39 -16.98
CA TYR A 222 -1.32 9.25 -17.49
C TYR A 222 -1.02 8.88 -18.95
N ASN A 223 -1.68 9.56 -19.88
CA ASN A 223 -1.43 9.37 -21.32
C ASN A 223 -0.16 10.12 -21.75
N THR A 224 0.98 9.62 -21.30
CA THR A 224 2.29 10.23 -21.55
C THR A 224 3.39 9.19 -21.44
N ARG A 225 4.57 9.50 -21.99
CA ARG A 225 5.79 8.73 -21.74
C ARG A 225 6.39 9.13 -20.40
N LEU A 226 7.00 8.15 -19.75
CA LEU A 226 7.83 8.40 -18.57
C LEU A 226 9.17 8.98 -19.01
N THR A 227 9.53 10.12 -18.44
CA THR A 227 10.78 10.85 -18.74
C THR A 227 11.51 11.23 -17.46
N ALA A 228 12.77 11.67 -17.56
CA ALA A 228 13.54 12.19 -16.45
C ALA A 228 12.87 13.39 -15.76
N GLU A 229 12.09 14.20 -16.51
CA GLU A 229 11.44 15.38 -15.98
C GLU A 229 10.19 15.08 -15.17
N ASN A 230 9.42 14.01 -15.53
CA ASN A 230 8.12 13.74 -14.88
C ASN A 230 8.14 12.57 -13.88
N VAL A 231 9.18 11.74 -13.89
CA VAL A 231 9.23 10.49 -13.11
C VAL A 231 9.13 10.73 -11.60
N LEU A 232 9.83 11.72 -11.05
CA LEU A 232 9.85 11.97 -9.62
C LEU A 232 8.51 12.49 -9.12
N GLU A 233 7.89 13.41 -9.87
CA GLU A 233 6.57 13.95 -9.55
C GLU A 233 5.53 12.83 -9.52
N ILE A 234 5.46 12.03 -10.61
CA ILE A 234 4.48 10.95 -10.71
C ILE A 234 4.70 9.89 -9.61
N PHE A 235 5.94 9.44 -9.39
CA PHE A 235 6.22 8.34 -8.46
C PHE A 235 6.01 8.71 -7.00
N SER A 236 6.18 9.97 -6.63
CA SER A 236 6.02 10.44 -5.24
C SER A 236 4.65 10.10 -4.65
N ASP A 237 3.61 10.09 -5.47
CA ASP A 237 2.21 9.87 -5.08
C ASP A 237 1.87 8.40 -4.74
N TYR A 238 2.76 7.43 -5.04
CA TYR A 238 2.46 6.01 -4.98
C TYR A 238 3.29 5.28 -3.92
N ASP A 239 2.72 4.19 -3.38
CA ASP A 239 3.37 3.35 -2.36
C ASP A 239 4.26 2.28 -3.00
N VAL A 240 3.84 1.73 -4.14
CA VAL A 240 4.54 0.69 -4.89
C VAL A 240 4.48 0.99 -6.39
N ILE A 241 5.59 0.77 -7.07
CA ILE A 241 5.71 0.88 -8.52
C ILE A 241 5.74 -0.53 -9.12
N VAL A 242 4.98 -0.76 -10.19
CA VAL A 242 4.99 -2.01 -10.96
C VAL A 242 5.58 -1.71 -12.34
N ASP A 243 6.77 -2.24 -12.57
CA ASP A 243 7.46 -2.06 -13.84
C ASP A 243 7.10 -3.18 -14.82
N GLY A 244 6.29 -2.84 -15.80
CA GLY A 244 5.95 -3.66 -16.96
C GLY A 244 6.59 -3.15 -18.25
N GLY A 245 7.63 -2.33 -18.15
CA GLY A 245 8.33 -1.76 -19.29
C GLY A 245 8.97 -2.84 -20.18
N ASP A 246 8.92 -2.64 -21.49
CA ASP A 246 9.44 -3.55 -22.51
C ASP A 246 10.81 -3.13 -23.06
N ASN A 247 11.37 -2.02 -22.53
CA ASN A 247 12.65 -1.48 -22.98
C ASN A 247 13.59 -1.15 -21.82
N PHE A 248 14.89 -1.24 -22.06
CA PHE A 248 15.92 -1.01 -21.05
C PHE A 248 15.96 0.42 -20.53
N PRO A 249 15.92 1.50 -21.38
CA PRO A 249 15.93 2.87 -20.88
C PRO A 249 14.89 3.14 -19.81
N THR A 250 13.67 2.71 -20.03
CA THR A 250 12.58 2.85 -19.04
C THR A 250 12.90 2.09 -17.75
N ARG A 251 13.42 0.86 -17.82
CA ARG A 251 13.76 0.07 -16.61
C ARG A 251 14.83 0.72 -15.75
N TYR A 252 15.87 1.31 -16.39
CA TYR A 252 16.90 2.04 -15.66
C TYR A 252 16.35 3.32 -15.01
N LEU A 253 15.55 4.09 -15.75
CA LEU A 253 14.90 5.29 -15.23
C LEU A 253 14.01 4.97 -14.01
N VAL A 254 13.18 3.92 -14.13
CA VAL A 254 12.31 3.45 -13.04
C VAL A 254 13.12 3.02 -11.83
N ASN A 255 14.15 2.20 -12.04
CA ASN A 255 15.02 1.77 -10.94
C ASN A 255 15.64 2.96 -10.21
N ASP A 256 16.22 3.90 -10.96
CA ASP A 256 16.93 5.02 -10.39
C ASP A 256 15.98 5.96 -9.64
N ALA A 257 14.80 6.21 -10.18
CA ALA A 257 13.76 6.99 -9.50
C ALA A 257 13.26 6.30 -8.23
N CYS A 258 13.00 4.98 -8.28
CA CYS A 258 12.58 4.20 -7.12
C CYS A 258 13.64 4.19 -6.02
N VAL A 259 14.91 4.01 -6.37
CA VAL A 259 16.00 4.05 -5.39
C VAL A 259 16.13 5.45 -4.78
N HIS A 260 16.04 6.51 -5.59
CA HIS A 260 16.11 7.88 -5.11
C HIS A 260 14.96 8.23 -4.15
N LEU A 261 13.74 7.82 -4.47
CA LEU A 261 12.53 8.09 -3.67
C LEU A 261 12.31 7.09 -2.52
N GLY A 262 13.12 6.03 -2.42
CA GLY A 262 12.89 4.95 -1.45
C GLY A 262 11.63 4.13 -1.72
N LYS A 263 11.12 4.09 -2.98
CA LYS A 263 9.90 3.38 -3.34
C LYS A 263 10.18 1.94 -3.79
N PRO A 264 9.43 0.94 -3.30
CA PRO A 264 9.52 -0.42 -3.81
C PRO A 264 9.12 -0.48 -5.30
N ASN A 265 9.86 -1.28 -6.07
CA ASN A 265 9.56 -1.56 -7.48
C ASN A 265 9.46 -3.07 -7.70
N VAL A 266 8.34 -3.52 -8.26
CA VAL A 266 8.13 -4.90 -8.68
C VAL A 266 8.37 -4.97 -10.18
N THR A 267 9.59 -5.37 -10.57
CA THR A 267 9.99 -5.42 -11.97
C THR A 267 9.80 -6.82 -12.55
N GLY A 268 9.17 -6.90 -13.72
CA GLY A 268 8.96 -8.12 -14.47
C GLY A 268 9.39 -7.97 -15.93
N SER A 269 9.78 -9.07 -16.55
CA SER A 269 10.00 -9.11 -18.00
C SER A 269 9.67 -10.47 -18.57
N VAL A 270 9.36 -10.47 -19.86
CA VAL A 270 9.05 -11.68 -20.63
C VAL A 270 9.80 -11.65 -21.97
N PHE A 271 10.22 -12.81 -22.41
CA PHE A 271 10.86 -13.01 -23.69
C PHE A 271 10.52 -14.38 -24.23
N ARG A 272 9.83 -14.43 -25.38
CA ARG A 272 9.37 -15.69 -26.00
C ARG A 272 8.59 -16.59 -25.02
N PHE A 273 9.26 -17.55 -24.39
CA PHE A 273 8.70 -18.51 -23.44
C PHE A 273 9.25 -18.35 -22.02
N GLU A 274 10.10 -17.37 -21.80
CA GLU A 274 10.74 -17.12 -20.52
C GLU A 274 10.21 -15.87 -19.85
N GLY A 275 10.03 -15.94 -18.54
CA GLY A 275 9.64 -14.82 -17.68
C GLY A 275 10.59 -14.65 -16.52
N GLN A 276 10.76 -13.42 -16.05
CA GLN A 276 11.52 -13.15 -14.83
C GLN A 276 10.85 -12.05 -14.01
N ILE A 277 10.99 -12.16 -12.70
CA ILE A 277 10.45 -11.18 -11.73
C ILE A 277 11.35 -11.06 -10.52
N THR A 278 11.48 -9.85 -10.01
CA THR A 278 12.13 -9.55 -8.73
C THR A 278 11.50 -8.32 -8.08
N VAL A 279 11.75 -8.13 -6.80
CA VAL A 279 11.36 -6.94 -6.06
C VAL A 279 12.61 -6.14 -5.70
N ILE A 280 12.64 -4.89 -6.11
CA ILE A 280 13.65 -3.92 -5.71
C ILE A 280 13.07 -3.12 -4.54
N GLN A 281 13.65 -3.30 -3.36
CA GLN A 281 13.30 -2.55 -2.16
C GLN A 281 14.51 -1.75 -1.70
N PRO A 282 14.52 -0.43 -1.95
CA PRO A 282 15.66 0.43 -1.61
C PRO A 282 16.01 0.34 -0.13
N GLY A 283 17.31 0.32 0.17
CA GLY A 283 17.82 0.19 1.54
C GLY A 283 17.76 -1.23 2.16
N VAL A 284 17.05 -2.18 1.52
CA VAL A 284 16.89 -3.56 2.02
C VAL A 284 17.63 -4.57 1.14
N GLY A 285 17.57 -4.42 -0.18
CA GLY A 285 18.13 -5.37 -1.13
C GLY A 285 18.85 -4.72 -2.31
N PRO A 286 19.25 -5.55 -3.30
CA PRO A 286 19.89 -5.08 -4.53
C PRO A 286 18.92 -4.26 -5.37
N CYS A 287 19.45 -3.29 -6.11
CA CYS A 287 18.71 -2.59 -7.15
C CYS A 287 18.91 -3.26 -8.53
N TYR A 288 18.21 -2.77 -9.56
CA TYR A 288 18.33 -3.31 -10.92
C TYR A 288 19.77 -3.21 -11.46
N ARG A 289 20.51 -2.15 -11.10
CA ARG A 289 21.91 -1.97 -11.50
C ARG A 289 22.89 -2.91 -10.79
N CYS A 290 22.52 -3.51 -9.66
CA CYS A 290 23.32 -4.59 -9.07
C CYS A 290 23.28 -5.87 -9.92
N LEU A 291 22.16 -6.09 -10.63
CA LEU A 291 21.98 -7.24 -11.50
C LEU A 291 22.47 -6.95 -12.93
N TYR A 292 22.16 -5.76 -13.43
CA TYR A 292 22.54 -5.26 -14.76
C TYR A 292 23.23 -3.90 -14.63
N PRO A 293 24.56 -3.87 -14.41
CA PRO A 293 25.27 -2.59 -14.19
C PRO A 293 25.15 -1.59 -15.33
N GLU A 294 25.11 -2.08 -16.57
CA GLU A 294 25.02 -1.29 -17.80
C GLU A 294 24.02 -1.94 -18.76
N PRO A 295 23.30 -1.13 -19.57
CA PRO A 295 22.40 -1.66 -20.59
C PRO A 295 23.17 -2.54 -21.59
N PRO A 296 22.57 -3.66 -22.05
CA PRO A 296 23.17 -4.44 -23.12
C PRO A 296 23.22 -3.64 -24.42
N PRO A 297 24.19 -3.93 -25.31
CA PRO A 297 24.19 -3.36 -26.64
C PRO A 297 22.86 -3.62 -27.38
N PRO A 298 22.36 -2.69 -28.20
CA PRO A 298 21.05 -2.80 -28.87
C PRO A 298 20.87 -4.10 -29.66
N GLU A 299 21.91 -4.60 -30.29
CA GLU A 299 21.93 -5.83 -31.06
C GLU A 299 21.64 -7.10 -30.24
N PHE A 300 21.84 -7.07 -28.92
CA PHE A 300 21.56 -8.17 -28.00
C PHE A 300 20.27 -8.00 -27.20
N ALA A 301 19.48 -6.96 -27.55
CA ALA A 301 18.28 -6.59 -26.81
C ALA A 301 17.06 -6.42 -27.72
N PRO A 302 16.66 -7.44 -28.51
CA PRO A 302 15.49 -7.34 -29.37
C PRO A 302 14.23 -7.08 -28.51
N SER A 303 13.34 -6.23 -29.01
CA SER A 303 12.06 -5.96 -28.38
C SER A 303 11.13 -7.19 -28.42
N CYS A 304 10.16 -7.24 -27.53
CA CYS A 304 9.12 -8.29 -27.58
C CYS A 304 8.32 -8.28 -28.88
N GLN A 305 8.28 -7.15 -29.60
CA GLN A 305 7.63 -7.03 -30.90
C GLN A 305 8.42 -7.76 -31.99
N GLU A 306 9.74 -7.74 -31.92
CA GLU A 306 10.63 -8.39 -32.87
C GLU A 306 10.81 -9.89 -32.59
N ALA A 307 10.90 -10.25 -31.31
CA ALA A 307 11.17 -11.63 -30.90
C ALA A 307 9.93 -12.52 -30.77
N GLY A 308 8.74 -11.92 -30.65
CA GLY A 308 7.49 -12.61 -30.31
C GLY A 308 7.37 -12.95 -28.83
N VAL A 309 6.16 -13.23 -28.39
CA VAL A 309 5.86 -13.65 -27.00
C VAL A 309 4.63 -14.55 -26.96
N LEU A 310 4.68 -15.63 -26.21
CA LEU A 310 3.52 -16.47 -25.93
C LEU A 310 2.51 -15.66 -25.10
N GLY A 311 1.29 -15.42 -25.64
CA GLY A 311 0.33 -14.44 -25.08
C GLY A 311 -0.07 -14.66 -23.63
N VAL A 312 -0.09 -15.92 -23.14
CA VAL A 312 -0.42 -16.23 -21.74
C VAL A 312 0.76 -15.96 -20.77
N LEU A 313 1.98 -15.86 -21.28
CA LEU A 313 3.17 -15.68 -20.42
C LEU A 313 3.17 -14.31 -19.70
N PRO A 314 2.93 -13.17 -20.36
CA PRO A 314 2.73 -11.92 -19.64
C PRO A 314 1.60 -11.98 -18.61
N GLY A 315 0.54 -12.77 -18.88
CA GLY A 315 -0.52 -13.05 -17.93
C GLY A 315 0.02 -13.64 -16.62
N THR A 316 0.75 -14.74 -16.73
CA THR A 316 1.38 -15.42 -15.57
C THR A 316 2.30 -14.46 -14.80
N MET A 317 3.21 -13.79 -15.50
CA MET A 317 4.18 -12.89 -14.87
C MET A 317 3.55 -11.66 -14.23
N GLY A 318 2.53 -11.07 -14.86
CA GLY A 318 1.80 -9.94 -14.27
C GLY A 318 0.98 -10.33 -13.02
N LEU A 319 0.47 -11.57 -12.96
CA LEU A 319 -0.18 -12.08 -11.73
C LEU A 319 0.84 -12.25 -10.60
N LEU A 320 2.04 -12.71 -10.90
CA LEU A 320 3.12 -12.76 -9.91
C LEU A 320 3.52 -11.37 -9.44
N GLN A 321 3.58 -10.36 -10.35
CA GLN A 321 3.80 -8.96 -9.96
C GLN A 321 2.70 -8.47 -9.02
N ALA A 322 1.42 -8.70 -9.33
CA ALA A 322 0.30 -8.31 -8.47
C ALA A 322 0.39 -8.98 -7.08
N THR A 323 0.81 -10.24 -7.03
CA THR A 323 1.02 -10.97 -5.77
C THR A 323 2.11 -10.31 -4.93
N GLU A 324 3.26 -9.96 -5.51
CA GLU A 324 4.33 -9.27 -4.80
C GLU A 324 3.89 -7.88 -4.30
N VAL A 325 3.09 -7.15 -5.09
CA VAL A 325 2.51 -5.87 -4.67
C VAL A 325 1.64 -6.03 -3.43
N ILE A 326 0.73 -7.00 -3.42
CA ILE A 326 -0.15 -7.28 -2.26
C ILE A 326 0.69 -7.64 -1.03
N LYS A 327 1.72 -8.48 -1.19
CA LYS A 327 2.65 -8.83 -0.11
C LYS A 327 3.36 -7.61 0.47
N LEU A 328 3.85 -6.72 -0.38
CA LEU A 328 4.51 -5.47 0.03
C LEU A 328 3.55 -4.55 0.78
N LEU A 329 2.35 -4.34 0.25
CA LEU A 329 1.35 -3.46 0.85
C LEU A 329 0.89 -3.97 2.22
N LEU A 330 0.66 -5.26 2.36
CA LEU A 330 0.16 -5.85 3.60
C LEU A 330 1.27 -6.22 4.59
N GLY A 331 2.52 -6.33 4.14
CA GLY A 331 3.64 -6.82 4.95
C GLY A 331 3.57 -8.33 5.17
N LEU A 332 3.11 -9.09 4.17
CA LEU A 332 2.89 -10.53 4.26
C LEU A 332 4.03 -11.33 3.61
N GLY A 333 4.33 -12.48 4.19
CA GLY A 333 5.25 -13.45 3.66
C GLY A 333 6.66 -12.88 3.42
N SER A 334 7.35 -13.39 2.40
CA SER A 334 8.69 -12.95 2.00
C SER A 334 8.65 -12.44 0.56
N PRO A 335 8.63 -11.12 0.34
CA PRO A 335 8.77 -10.57 -1.02
C PRO A 335 10.07 -11.00 -1.70
N LEU A 336 10.11 -10.96 -3.04
CA LEU A 336 11.26 -11.38 -3.84
C LEU A 336 12.46 -10.40 -3.78
N VAL A 337 12.71 -9.82 -2.62
CA VAL A 337 13.85 -8.92 -2.39
C VAL A 337 15.14 -9.73 -2.32
N GLY A 338 16.12 -9.41 -3.17
CA GLY A 338 17.36 -10.18 -3.27
C GLY A 338 17.20 -11.56 -3.91
N ARG A 339 16.09 -11.80 -4.59
CA ARG A 339 15.75 -13.04 -5.28
C ARG A 339 15.21 -12.74 -6.68
N LEU A 340 15.77 -13.38 -7.68
CA LEU A 340 15.26 -13.35 -9.06
C LEU A 340 14.54 -14.67 -9.33
N MET A 341 13.26 -14.62 -9.58
CA MET A 341 12.49 -15.77 -10.02
C MET A 341 12.45 -15.80 -11.54
N LEU A 342 12.87 -16.92 -12.10
CA LEU A 342 12.82 -17.25 -13.52
C LEU A 342 11.71 -18.26 -13.76
N TYR A 343 10.93 -18.08 -14.81
CA TYR A 343 9.89 -18.99 -15.25
C TYR A 343 10.12 -19.42 -16.69
N ASP A 344 10.22 -20.73 -16.89
CA ASP A 344 10.27 -21.39 -18.19
C ASP A 344 8.88 -21.96 -18.50
N ALA A 345 8.19 -21.37 -19.46
CA ALA A 345 6.82 -21.77 -19.81
C ALA A 345 6.75 -23.08 -20.59
N LEU A 346 7.82 -23.49 -21.27
CA LEU A 346 7.84 -24.78 -21.99
C LEU A 346 7.97 -25.95 -21.02
N GLU A 347 8.82 -25.80 -20.02
CA GLU A 347 9.06 -26.82 -19.01
C GLU A 347 8.17 -26.67 -17.76
N GLN A 348 7.38 -25.60 -17.67
CA GLN A 348 6.55 -25.24 -16.50
C GLN A 348 7.39 -25.19 -15.20
N LYS A 349 8.61 -24.66 -15.28
CA LYS A 349 9.55 -24.64 -14.17
C LYS A 349 9.82 -23.23 -13.67
N PHE A 350 9.80 -23.11 -12.35
CA PHE A 350 10.30 -21.94 -11.65
C PHE A 350 11.68 -22.22 -11.08
N ARG A 351 12.59 -21.27 -11.25
CA ARG A 351 13.93 -21.27 -10.66
C ARG A 351 14.14 -19.97 -9.92
N GLU A 352 14.77 -20.05 -8.75
CA GLU A 352 15.11 -18.88 -7.95
C GLU A 352 16.63 -18.72 -7.89
N LEU A 353 17.10 -17.52 -8.22
CA LEU A 353 18.49 -17.10 -8.10
C LEU A 353 18.61 -16.06 -6.98
N LYS A 354 19.62 -16.20 -6.12
CA LYS A 354 19.95 -15.17 -5.13
C LYS A 354 20.72 -14.05 -5.79
N ILE A 355 20.24 -12.82 -5.59
CA ILE A 355 20.90 -11.61 -6.04
C ILE A 355 21.46 -10.88 -4.82
N ARG A 356 22.70 -10.44 -4.87
CA ARG A 356 23.33 -9.69 -3.79
C ARG A 356 23.42 -8.21 -4.16
N ARG A 357 23.27 -7.33 -3.16
CA ARG A 357 23.59 -5.92 -3.31
C ARG A 357 25.09 -5.79 -3.57
N ASP A 358 25.43 -5.02 -4.58
CA ASP A 358 26.81 -4.66 -4.87
C ASP A 358 27.19 -3.40 -4.07
N PRO A 359 28.17 -3.48 -3.14
CA PRO A 359 28.67 -2.33 -2.39
C PRO A 359 29.22 -1.21 -3.29
N GLY A 360 29.74 -1.58 -4.48
CA GLY A 360 30.26 -0.65 -5.49
C GLY A 360 29.21 -0.11 -6.46
N CYS A 361 27.93 -0.50 -6.32
CA CYS A 361 26.87 -0.08 -7.24
C CYS A 361 26.76 1.46 -7.28
N LYS A 362 26.79 2.03 -8.48
CA LYS A 362 26.69 3.48 -8.72
C LYS A 362 25.37 4.09 -8.19
N MET A 363 24.30 3.27 -8.03
CA MET A 363 22.98 3.76 -7.65
C MET A 363 22.60 3.47 -6.19
N CYS A 364 22.90 2.27 -5.68
CA CYS A 364 22.52 1.89 -4.33
C CYS A 364 23.71 1.43 -3.46
N GLY A 365 24.95 1.53 -3.95
CA GLY A 365 26.16 1.15 -3.23
C GLY A 365 26.48 2.06 -2.03
N ASP A 366 27.52 1.71 -1.27
CA ASP A 366 27.85 2.38 0.00
C ASP A 366 28.28 3.85 -0.19
N HIS A 367 28.76 4.20 -1.37
CA HIS A 367 29.19 5.56 -1.73
C HIS A 367 28.37 6.15 -2.89
N ALA A 368 27.19 5.56 -3.16
CA ALA A 368 26.35 6.04 -4.24
C ALA A 368 25.80 7.43 -3.94
N THR A 369 25.87 8.31 -4.94
CA THR A 369 25.27 9.64 -4.89
C THR A 369 24.40 9.81 -6.12
N PHE A 370 23.15 10.18 -5.92
CA PHE A 370 22.28 10.51 -7.03
C PHE A 370 22.73 11.82 -7.69
N LYS A 371 23.09 11.75 -8.97
CA LYS A 371 23.57 12.89 -9.76
C LYS A 371 22.58 13.37 -10.84
N GLY A 372 21.32 12.95 -10.73
CA GLY A 372 20.31 13.12 -11.76
C GLY A 372 20.18 11.89 -12.66
N PHE A 373 19.19 11.91 -13.52
CA PHE A 373 18.96 10.82 -14.47
C PHE A 373 19.90 10.94 -15.66
N THR A 374 20.41 9.79 -16.10
CA THR A 374 21.16 9.72 -17.36
C THR A 374 20.15 9.65 -18.51
N GLU A 375 20.33 10.42 -19.57
CA GLU A 375 19.55 10.27 -20.80
C GLU A 375 19.87 8.92 -21.46
N TYR A 376 18.92 8.01 -21.42
CA TYR A 376 19.06 6.66 -21.96
C TYR A 376 18.62 6.54 -23.42
N GLU A 377 18.18 7.64 -24.03
CA GLU A 377 17.65 7.66 -25.42
C GLU A 377 18.64 7.20 -26.49
N GLN A 378 19.94 7.29 -26.22
CA GLN A 378 20.98 6.92 -27.18
C GLN A 378 21.06 5.42 -27.48
N PHE A 379 20.43 4.57 -26.67
CA PHE A 379 20.48 3.11 -26.82
C PHE A 379 19.35 2.51 -27.65
N CYS A 380 18.39 3.29 -28.10
CA CYS A 380 17.20 2.83 -28.84
C CYS A 380 17.14 3.25 -30.31
N ARG A 381 18.17 3.91 -30.87
CA ARG A 381 18.19 4.27 -32.27
C ARG A 381 18.83 3.14 -33.09
N LEU A 382 18.03 2.15 -33.47
CA LEU A 382 18.28 1.39 -34.68
C LEU A 382 17.76 2.25 -35.84
N GLU A 383 18.65 2.78 -36.69
CA GLU A 383 18.25 3.27 -37.98
C GLU A 383 17.67 2.09 -38.75
N PRO A 384 16.52 2.25 -39.45
CA PRO A 384 16.00 1.18 -40.29
C PRO A 384 17.07 0.86 -41.35
N VAL A 385 17.52 -0.40 -41.39
CA VAL A 385 18.36 -0.90 -42.46
C VAL A 385 17.50 -0.79 -43.74
N THR A 386 17.88 0.12 -44.61
CA THR A 386 17.28 0.33 -45.95
C THR A 386 17.46 -0.91 -46.82
#